data_a451428821a3c6fb46028f198fe2e3b7
#
_entry.id   a451428821a3c6fb46028f198fe2e3b7
#
_cell.length_a   1.000
_cell.length_b   1.000
_cell.length_c   1.000
_cell.angle_alpha   90.00
_cell.angle_beta   90.00
_cell.angle_gamma   90.00
#
_symmetry.space_group_name_H-M   'P 1'
#
loop_
_entity.id
_entity.type
_entity.pdbx_description
1 polymer ?
#
loop_
_entity_poly.entity_id
_entity_poly.type
_entity_poly.pdbx_seq_one_letter_code
_entity_poly.pdbx_strand_id
1 'polypeptide(L)'
;MGGSAGGTPFGGDLLLVDTSVADPARVYNFWLGGKDHFEADRMAAAAGISAFPGTVQSERADRAFLARTVRYLAEAGIRQFIDIGPGLPSMDNTHEVAQAVAIDSRVVYVDNDPVVLAHAQALLTSTAVGATGYLNADLRDPERILRDAMPLLDFSQPVAVLLVGILHFIQDDEGPYQIVDALMGALPAGSYLAVSHLASDLYPEQIAAFARAVGEHLGLAITPRDLGAVSRFFSRLELVEPGVVQAPAWRPRTELESRAPAALWGGVARKPGRFLVG
;
A
#
# COMPACT_ATOMS: atom_id res chain seq x y z
N MET A 1 55.34 -1.72 12.80
CA MET A 1 55.05 -1.34 11.41
C MET A 1 53.92 -2.20 10.91
N GLY A 2 52.89 -1.64 10.34
CA GLY A 2 51.81 -2.38 9.73
C GLY A 2 50.43 -2.04 10.32
N GLY A 3 49.96 -0.82 10.11
CA GLY A 3 48.58 -0.46 10.38
C GLY A 3 47.66 -1.04 9.28
N SER A 4 46.69 -1.83 9.66
CA SER A 4 45.59 -2.25 8.78
C SER A 4 44.47 -1.23 8.88
N ALA A 5 44.30 -0.45 7.82
CA ALA A 5 43.15 0.42 7.64
C ALA A 5 41.91 -0.43 7.47
N GLY A 6 41.03 -0.38 8.46
CA GLY A 6 39.65 -0.88 8.33
C GLY A 6 38.86 0.03 7.38
N GLY A 7 38.67 -0.41 6.15
CA GLY A 7 37.78 0.27 5.22
C GLY A 7 36.34 0.18 5.73
N THR A 8 35.69 1.31 5.85
CA THR A 8 34.26 1.41 6.11
C THR A 8 33.47 0.87 4.92
N PRO A 9 32.50 -0.03 5.09
CA PRO A 9 31.74 -0.62 3.99
C PRO A 9 30.50 0.21 3.61
N PHE A 10 30.56 1.54 3.68
CA PHE A 10 29.46 2.42 3.24
C PHE A 10 29.95 3.40 2.17
N GLY A 11 30.26 2.82 1.00
CA GLY A 11 30.27 3.56 -0.25
C GLY A 11 28.86 3.56 -0.85
N GLY A 12 27.86 4.06 -0.12
CA GLY A 12 26.54 4.30 -0.67
C GLY A 12 26.62 5.60 -1.46
N ASP A 13 26.36 5.57 -2.76
CA ASP A 13 25.97 6.76 -3.50
C ASP A 13 24.89 7.46 -2.70
N LEU A 14 25.15 8.70 -2.30
CA LEU A 14 24.13 9.57 -1.73
C LEU A 14 23.04 9.69 -2.80
N LEU A 15 21.90 9.04 -2.56
CA LEU A 15 20.73 9.19 -3.42
C LEU A 15 20.36 10.68 -3.40
N LEU A 16 20.68 11.38 -4.49
CA LEU A 16 20.28 12.76 -4.67
C LEU A 16 18.77 12.75 -4.92
N VAL A 17 18.02 13.05 -3.86
CA VAL A 17 16.57 13.23 -3.95
C VAL A 17 16.30 14.49 -4.76
N ASP A 18 15.62 14.37 -5.90
CA ASP A 18 15.12 15.53 -6.62
C ASP A 18 13.95 16.14 -5.85
N THR A 19 14.22 17.22 -5.16
CA THR A 19 13.24 17.96 -4.36
C THR A 19 12.43 18.97 -5.17
N SER A 20 12.75 19.14 -6.46
CA SER A 20 12.05 20.05 -7.37
C SER A 20 10.81 19.42 -8.02
N VAL A 21 10.70 18.10 -7.99
CA VAL A 21 9.57 17.34 -8.50
C VAL A 21 8.81 16.72 -7.33
N ALA A 22 7.49 16.82 -7.37
CA ALA A 22 6.64 16.22 -6.35
C ALA A 22 6.65 14.69 -6.47
N ASP A 23 6.57 14.02 -5.33
CA ASP A 23 6.56 12.56 -5.23
C ASP A 23 5.29 12.06 -4.51
N PRO A 24 4.63 10.99 -4.97
CA PRO A 24 3.40 10.48 -4.38
C PRO A 24 3.51 10.19 -2.87
N ALA A 25 4.59 9.55 -2.43
CA ALA A 25 4.78 9.17 -1.03
C ALA A 25 4.97 10.41 -0.14
N ARG A 26 5.68 11.43 -0.63
CA ARG A 26 5.89 12.69 0.09
C ARG A 26 4.63 13.56 0.12
N VAL A 27 3.84 13.57 -0.96
CA VAL A 27 2.52 14.23 -1.00
C VAL A 27 1.57 13.57 0.00
N TYR A 28 1.52 12.24 0.03
CA TYR A 28 0.74 11.47 1.00
C TYR A 28 1.19 11.75 2.44
N ASN A 29 2.50 11.79 2.69
CA ASN A 29 3.07 12.15 3.99
C ASN A 29 2.58 13.52 4.47
N PHE A 30 2.52 14.52 3.57
CA PHE A 30 1.96 15.83 3.91
C PHE A 30 0.50 15.74 4.36
N TRP A 31 -0.36 15.01 3.62
CA TRP A 31 -1.79 14.88 3.98
C TRP A 31 -1.99 14.17 5.31
N LEU A 32 -1.09 13.27 5.68
CA LEU A 32 -1.10 12.62 7.00
C LEU A 32 -0.52 13.48 8.13
N GLY A 33 0.03 14.65 7.82
CA GLY A 33 0.65 15.56 8.79
C GLY A 33 2.09 15.22 9.14
N GLY A 34 2.77 14.44 8.30
CA GLY A 34 4.21 14.17 8.39
C GLY A 34 5.05 15.40 8.06
N LYS A 35 6.37 15.23 8.09
CA LYS A 35 7.34 16.33 7.88
C LYS A 35 8.33 16.05 6.75
N ASP A 36 8.27 14.89 6.14
CA ASP A 36 9.22 14.41 5.13
C ASP A 36 8.70 14.77 3.72
N HIS A 37 8.59 16.06 3.44
CA HIS A 37 8.10 16.62 2.19
C HIS A 37 8.78 17.96 1.87
N PHE A 38 8.87 18.28 0.59
CA PHE A 38 9.48 19.52 0.08
C PHE A 38 8.41 20.48 -0.46
N GLU A 39 8.85 21.58 -1.05
CA GLU A 39 7.94 22.62 -1.57
C GLU A 39 7.06 22.08 -2.72
N ALA A 40 7.66 21.33 -3.66
CA ALA A 40 6.93 20.72 -4.77
C ALA A 40 5.81 19.79 -4.27
N ASP A 41 6.08 18.99 -3.23
CA ASP A 41 5.08 18.08 -2.63
C ASP A 41 3.94 18.85 -1.97
N ARG A 42 4.26 19.96 -1.28
CA ARG A 42 3.23 20.81 -0.66
C ARG A 42 2.35 21.50 -1.70
N MET A 43 2.92 21.90 -2.84
CA MET A 43 2.14 22.48 -3.96
C MET A 43 1.17 21.44 -4.54
N ALA A 44 1.64 20.23 -4.82
CA ALA A 44 0.80 19.13 -5.26
C ALA A 44 -0.31 18.81 -4.25
N ALA A 45 0.05 18.73 -2.97
CA ALA A 45 -0.88 18.46 -1.88
C ALA A 45 -1.97 19.56 -1.75
N ALA A 46 -1.57 20.83 -1.86
CA ALA A 46 -2.50 21.96 -1.83
C ALA A 46 -3.45 21.96 -3.04
N ALA A 47 -2.95 21.61 -4.24
CA ALA A 47 -3.77 21.46 -5.44
C ALA A 47 -4.83 20.35 -5.24
N GLY A 48 -4.44 19.21 -4.66
CA GLY A 48 -5.36 18.14 -4.31
C GLY A 48 -6.45 18.58 -3.33
N ILE A 49 -6.08 19.28 -2.24
CA ILE A 49 -7.04 19.82 -1.25
C ILE A 49 -7.98 20.85 -1.88
N SER A 50 -7.46 21.69 -2.78
CA SER A 50 -8.28 22.68 -3.49
C SER A 50 -9.32 22.04 -4.40
N ALA A 51 -8.94 20.98 -5.11
CA ALA A 51 -9.82 20.23 -6.00
C ALA A 51 -10.84 19.37 -5.23
N PHE A 52 -10.41 18.74 -4.14
CA PHE A 52 -11.26 17.93 -3.25
C PHE A 52 -10.94 18.25 -1.78
N PRO A 53 -11.74 19.10 -1.11
CA PRO A 53 -11.52 19.48 0.29
C PRO A 53 -11.54 18.30 1.28
N GLY A 54 -12.13 17.16 0.89
CA GLY A 54 -12.13 15.91 1.66
C GLY A 54 -10.84 15.08 1.61
N THR A 55 -9.80 15.54 0.89
CA THR A 55 -8.56 14.78 0.65
C THR A 55 -7.93 14.28 1.95
N VAL A 56 -7.66 15.17 2.90
CA VAL A 56 -6.99 14.81 4.16
C VAL A 56 -7.79 13.76 4.95
N GLN A 57 -9.11 13.88 4.96
CA GLN A 57 -9.99 12.92 5.62
C GLN A 57 -9.98 11.56 4.89
N SER A 58 -9.97 11.58 3.54
CA SER A 58 -9.87 10.36 2.73
C SER A 58 -8.57 9.62 3.01
N GLU A 59 -7.43 10.30 3.02
CA GLU A 59 -6.13 9.67 3.22
C GLU A 59 -5.98 9.11 4.65
N ARG A 60 -6.51 9.82 5.65
CA ARG A 60 -6.59 9.30 7.02
C ARG A 60 -7.50 8.07 7.12
N ALA A 61 -8.61 8.07 6.41
CA ALA A 61 -9.52 6.93 6.34
C ALA A 61 -8.87 5.72 5.65
N ASP A 62 -8.05 5.96 4.63
CA ASP A 62 -7.26 4.93 3.95
C ASP A 62 -6.24 4.30 4.89
N ARG A 63 -5.49 5.12 5.62
CA ARG A 63 -4.55 4.64 6.63
C ARG A 63 -5.23 3.84 7.73
N ALA A 64 -6.39 4.29 8.20
CA ALA A 64 -7.19 3.55 9.17
C ALA A 64 -7.75 2.24 8.60
N PHE A 65 -8.12 2.20 7.31
CA PHE A 65 -8.50 0.97 6.60
C PHE A 65 -7.35 -0.04 6.57
N LEU A 66 -6.13 0.39 6.23
CA LEU A 66 -4.93 -0.46 6.26
C LEU A 66 -4.74 -1.09 7.65
N ALA A 67 -4.75 -0.28 8.70
CA ALA A 67 -4.56 -0.76 10.07
C ALA A 67 -5.64 -1.77 10.50
N ARG A 68 -6.93 -1.53 10.16
CA ARG A 68 -8.02 -2.47 10.46
C ARG A 68 -7.87 -3.78 9.69
N THR A 69 -7.50 -3.68 8.42
CA THR A 69 -7.30 -4.84 7.55
C THR A 69 -6.15 -5.71 8.05
N VAL A 70 -5.00 -5.12 8.34
CA VAL A 70 -3.83 -5.86 8.85
C VAL A 70 -4.16 -6.54 10.18
N ARG A 71 -4.82 -5.84 11.11
CA ARG A 71 -5.27 -6.42 12.38
C ARG A 71 -6.19 -7.62 12.16
N TYR A 72 -7.23 -7.44 11.33
CA TYR A 72 -8.16 -8.52 11.00
C TYR A 72 -7.45 -9.75 10.42
N LEU A 73 -6.52 -9.54 9.49
CA LEU A 73 -5.78 -10.62 8.86
C LEU A 73 -4.85 -11.34 9.84
N ALA A 74 -4.17 -10.61 10.71
CA ALA A 74 -3.32 -11.18 11.74
C ALA A 74 -4.15 -12.00 12.77
N GLU A 75 -5.33 -11.50 13.16
CA GLU A 75 -6.31 -12.22 14.02
C GLU A 75 -6.88 -13.45 13.31
N ALA A 76 -7.04 -13.42 11.98
CA ALA A 76 -7.46 -14.57 11.15
C ALA A 76 -6.34 -15.62 10.94
N GLY A 77 -5.15 -15.40 11.52
CA GLY A 77 -4.03 -16.35 11.48
C GLY A 77 -2.98 -16.07 10.42
N ILE A 78 -3.10 -15.00 9.64
CA ILE A 78 -2.06 -14.60 8.70
C ILE A 78 -0.82 -14.11 9.46
N ARG A 79 0.35 -14.56 9.01
CA ARG A 79 1.66 -14.23 9.60
C ARG A 79 2.61 -13.62 8.59
N GLN A 80 2.21 -13.52 7.34
CA GLN A 80 3.05 -13.06 6.25
C GLN A 80 2.31 -12.03 5.42
N PHE A 81 2.95 -10.89 5.17
CA PHE A 81 2.38 -9.76 4.47
C PHE A 81 3.35 -9.25 3.40
N ILE A 82 2.83 -8.90 2.23
CA ILE A 82 3.51 -8.13 1.20
C ILE A 82 2.75 -6.81 1.08
N ASP A 83 3.38 -5.72 1.48
CA ASP A 83 2.83 -4.36 1.44
C ASP A 83 3.48 -3.61 0.29
N ILE A 84 2.69 -3.34 -0.75
CA ILE A 84 3.18 -2.77 -2.02
C ILE A 84 2.74 -1.31 -2.12
N GLY A 85 3.71 -0.42 -2.26
CA GLY A 85 3.51 1.02 -2.22
C GLY A 85 3.17 1.53 -0.82
N PRO A 86 3.95 1.17 0.23
CA PRO A 86 3.66 1.55 1.61
C PRO A 86 3.77 3.07 1.84
N GLY A 87 4.45 3.78 0.97
CA GLY A 87 4.81 5.17 1.15
C GLY A 87 5.83 5.38 2.28
N LEU A 88 6.04 6.62 2.69
CA LEU A 88 6.95 6.94 3.79
C LEU A 88 6.41 6.40 5.13
N PRO A 89 7.28 5.92 6.01
CA PRO A 89 6.88 5.45 7.34
C PRO A 89 6.03 6.47 8.09
N SER A 90 4.95 6.00 8.69
CA SER A 90 4.02 6.83 9.45
C SER A 90 3.54 6.08 10.69
N MET A 91 2.47 6.54 11.36
CA MET A 91 1.86 5.77 12.45
C MET A 91 1.14 4.51 11.89
N ASP A 92 1.08 3.46 12.67
CA ASP A 92 0.43 2.19 12.34
C ASP A 92 1.00 1.53 11.06
N ASN A 93 2.33 1.42 10.98
CA ASN A 93 2.97 0.68 9.90
C ASN A 93 2.53 -0.79 9.93
N THR A 94 2.46 -1.42 8.77
CA THR A 94 1.93 -2.79 8.63
C THR A 94 2.54 -3.78 9.62
N HIS A 95 3.88 -3.78 9.79
CA HIS A 95 4.53 -4.68 10.74
C HIS A 95 4.20 -4.35 12.20
N GLU A 96 4.05 -3.07 12.56
CA GLU A 96 3.68 -2.66 13.93
C GLU A 96 2.30 -3.20 14.29
N VAL A 97 1.33 -3.04 13.37
CA VAL A 97 -0.04 -3.53 13.57
C VAL A 97 -0.08 -5.07 13.59
N ALA A 98 0.61 -5.73 12.65
CA ALA A 98 0.63 -7.19 12.57
C ALA A 98 1.31 -7.81 13.79
N GLN A 99 2.48 -7.30 14.19
CA GLN A 99 3.27 -7.79 15.30
C GLN A 99 2.67 -7.45 16.67
N ALA A 100 1.81 -6.44 16.77
CA ALA A 100 1.01 -6.18 17.96
C ALA A 100 -0.05 -7.27 18.21
N VAL A 101 -0.50 -7.97 17.15
CA VAL A 101 -1.44 -9.11 17.24
C VAL A 101 -0.68 -10.43 17.32
N ALA A 102 0.33 -10.59 16.48
CA ALA A 102 1.12 -11.82 16.35
C ALA A 102 2.60 -11.45 16.17
N ILE A 103 3.35 -11.57 17.26
CA ILE A 103 4.73 -11.08 17.39
C ILE A 103 5.71 -11.67 16.35
N ASP A 104 5.38 -12.83 15.78
CA ASP A 104 6.15 -13.56 14.76
C ASP A 104 5.79 -13.15 13.31
N SER A 105 4.92 -12.15 13.13
CA SER A 105 4.53 -11.69 11.80
C SER A 105 5.72 -11.17 11.01
N ARG A 106 5.73 -11.50 9.70
CA ARG A 106 6.74 -11.08 8.73
C ARG A 106 6.11 -10.15 7.71
N VAL A 107 6.77 -9.04 7.42
CA VAL A 107 6.27 -8.05 6.45
C VAL A 107 7.36 -7.73 5.45
N VAL A 108 7.04 -7.86 4.17
CA VAL A 108 7.89 -7.41 3.07
C VAL A 108 7.28 -6.15 2.50
N TYR A 109 7.99 -5.07 2.59
CA TYR A 109 7.66 -3.78 1.99
C TYR A 109 8.25 -3.69 0.60
N VAL A 110 7.44 -3.31 -0.37
CA VAL A 110 7.83 -3.20 -1.78
C VAL A 110 7.54 -1.78 -2.26
N ASP A 111 8.56 -1.08 -2.71
CA ASP A 111 8.42 0.25 -3.30
C ASP A 111 9.42 0.42 -4.44
N ASN A 112 9.11 1.24 -5.42
CA ASN A 112 10.05 1.57 -6.50
C ASN A 112 10.83 2.86 -6.22
N ASP A 113 10.47 3.61 -5.17
CA ASP A 113 11.24 4.75 -4.69
C ASP A 113 12.31 4.29 -3.67
N PRO A 114 13.60 4.39 -4.02
CA PRO A 114 14.68 4.02 -3.11
C PRO A 114 14.73 4.91 -1.85
N VAL A 115 14.16 6.11 -1.88
CA VAL A 115 14.09 7.01 -0.72
C VAL A 115 13.10 6.47 0.30
N VAL A 116 11.93 6.00 -0.15
CA VAL A 116 10.93 5.34 0.72
C VAL A 116 11.57 4.15 1.42
N LEU A 117 12.27 3.30 0.68
CA LEU A 117 12.93 2.10 1.24
C LEU A 117 14.06 2.46 2.20
N ALA A 118 14.86 3.49 1.92
CA ALA A 118 15.91 3.95 2.82
C ALA A 118 15.34 4.47 4.15
N HIS A 119 14.25 5.23 4.10
CA HIS A 119 13.55 5.69 5.32
C HIS A 119 12.97 4.51 6.10
N ALA A 120 12.33 3.56 5.41
CA ALA A 120 11.78 2.38 6.04
C ALA A 120 12.87 1.53 6.73
N GLN A 121 14.00 1.29 6.08
CA GLN A 121 15.14 0.58 6.66
C GLN A 121 15.75 1.30 7.88
N ALA A 122 15.79 2.63 7.86
CA ALA A 122 16.38 3.42 8.94
C ALA A 122 15.47 3.57 10.16
N LEU A 123 14.14 3.61 9.96
CA LEU A 123 13.18 3.99 11.00
C LEU A 123 12.37 2.83 11.54
N LEU A 124 12.14 1.77 10.75
CA LEU A 124 11.29 0.67 11.15
C LEU A 124 12.09 -0.42 11.87
N THR A 125 11.62 -0.78 13.07
CA THR A 125 12.22 -1.82 13.90
C THR A 125 11.25 -2.96 14.11
N SER A 126 11.63 -4.17 13.70
CA SER A 126 10.84 -5.38 13.92
C SER A 126 10.99 -5.90 15.35
N THR A 127 10.05 -6.74 15.79
CA THR A 127 10.20 -7.54 17.01
C THR A 127 11.34 -8.54 16.89
N ALA A 128 11.78 -9.10 18.01
CA ALA A 128 12.90 -10.07 18.03
C ALA A 128 12.61 -11.38 17.26
N VAL A 129 11.34 -11.75 17.10
CA VAL A 129 10.91 -12.99 16.42
C VAL A 129 10.21 -12.73 15.09
N GLY A 130 9.71 -11.51 14.87
CA GLY A 130 9.19 -11.06 13.58
C GLY A 130 10.32 -10.65 12.63
N ALA A 131 9.94 -10.30 11.41
CA ALA A 131 10.90 -9.80 10.43
C ALA A 131 10.25 -8.73 9.54
N THR A 132 11.07 -7.76 9.11
CA THR A 132 10.76 -6.83 8.04
C THR A 132 11.78 -6.99 6.92
N GLY A 133 11.31 -7.03 5.69
CA GLY A 133 12.13 -7.03 4.49
C GLY A 133 11.76 -5.85 3.60
N TYR A 134 12.70 -5.42 2.74
CA TYR A 134 12.52 -4.26 1.88
C TYR A 134 12.98 -4.61 0.47
N LEU A 135 12.10 -4.44 -0.52
CA LEU A 135 12.36 -4.76 -1.92
C LEU A 135 12.18 -3.51 -2.78
N ASN A 136 13.20 -3.19 -3.58
CA ASN A 136 13.08 -2.18 -4.62
C ASN A 136 12.51 -2.86 -5.88
N ALA A 137 11.21 -2.72 -6.09
CA ALA A 137 10.53 -3.28 -7.26
C ALA A 137 9.30 -2.46 -7.62
N ASP A 138 8.95 -2.48 -8.91
CA ASP A 138 7.74 -1.85 -9.43
C ASP A 138 6.57 -2.83 -9.42
N LEU A 139 5.38 -2.37 -9.05
CA LEU A 139 4.14 -3.16 -9.08
C LEU A 139 3.83 -3.73 -10.48
N ARG A 140 4.33 -3.09 -11.54
CA ARG A 140 4.21 -3.54 -12.92
C ARG A 140 5.01 -4.81 -13.24
N ASP A 141 5.93 -5.20 -12.34
CA ASP A 141 6.70 -6.45 -12.42
C ASP A 141 6.37 -7.38 -11.23
N PRO A 142 5.14 -7.93 -11.18
CA PRO A 142 4.70 -8.78 -10.08
C PRO A 142 5.54 -10.07 -9.93
N GLU A 143 6.10 -10.58 -11.03
CA GLU A 143 6.94 -11.77 -11.00
C GLU A 143 8.25 -11.51 -10.27
N ARG A 144 8.85 -10.33 -10.48
CA ARG A 144 10.03 -9.91 -9.74
C ARG A 144 9.73 -9.74 -8.25
N ILE A 145 8.61 -9.08 -7.91
CA ILE A 145 8.19 -8.93 -6.51
C ILE A 145 8.09 -10.29 -5.81
N LEU A 146 7.39 -11.23 -6.43
CA LEU A 146 7.21 -12.57 -5.89
C LEU A 146 8.53 -13.32 -5.75
N ARG A 147 9.37 -13.32 -6.78
CA ARG A 147 10.68 -13.98 -6.76
C ARG A 147 11.58 -13.42 -5.66
N ASP A 148 11.63 -12.09 -5.53
CA ASP A 148 12.51 -11.42 -4.57
C ASP A 148 11.95 -11.49 -3.13
N ALA A 149 10.64 -11.73 -2.95
CA ALA A 149 10.02 -11.98 -1.64
C ALA A 149 10.21 -13.44 -1.13
N MET A 150 10.42 -14.41 -2.02
CA MET A 150 10.56 -15.84 -1.64
C MET A 150 11.65 -16.14 -0.58
N PRO A 151 12.81 -15.48 -0.56
CA PRO A 151 13.78 -15.69 0.51
C PRO A 151 13.34 -15.18 1.89
N LEU A 152 12.35 -14.30 1.93
CA LEU A 152 11.88 -13.60 3.13
C LEU A 152 10.59 -14.22 3.68
N LEU A 153 9.78 -14.84 2.81
CA LEU A 153 8.46 -15.41 3.11
C LEU A 153 8.39 -16.89 2.69
N ASP A 154 7.61 -17.67 3.42
CA ASP A 154 7.31 -19.06 3.08
C ASP A 154 5.99 -19.13 2.27
N PHE A 155 6.09 -19.27 0.96
CA PHE A 155 4.93 -19.36 0.07
C PHE A 155 4.21 -20.72 0.12
N SER A 156 4.59 -21.64 0.99
CA SER A 156 3.77 -22.80 1.35
C SER A 156 2.65 -22.42 2.34
N GLN A 157 2.78 -21.27 2.99
CA GLN A 157 1.82 -20.71 3.94
C GLN A 157 1.07 -19.50 3.35
N PRO A 158 -0.16 -19.24 3.81
CA PRO A 158 -0.92 -18.08 3.34
C PRO A 158 -0.21 -16.74 3.55
N VAL A 159 -0.31 -15.87 2.54
CA VAL A 159 0.25 -14.53 2.52
C VAL A 159 -0.86 -13.51 2.27
N ALA A 160 -0.81 -12.37 2.91
CA ALA A 160 -1.66 -11.22 2.58
C ALA A 160 -0.90 -10.24 1.67
N VAL A 161 -1.48 -9.93 0.52
CA VAL A 161 -1.03 -8.86 -0.37
C VAL A 161 -1.85 -7.61 -0.10
N LEU A 162 -1.19 -6.51 0.19
CA LEU A 162 -1.79 -5.21 0.48
C LEU A 162 -1.48 -4.26 -0.67
N LEU A 163 -2.52 -3.78 -1.35
CA LEU A 163 -2.48 -2.80 -2.44
C LEU A 163 -3.35 -1.61 -2.03
N VAL A 164 -2.91 -0.90 -1.00
CA VAL A 164 -3.67 0.19 -0.38
C VAL A 164 -3.19 1.52 -0.94
N GLY A 165 -4.08 2.25 -1.64
CA GLY A 165 -3.75 3.55 -2.20
C GLY A 165 -2.74 3.54 -3.37
N ILE A 166 -2.54 2.42 -4.07
CA ILE A 166 -1.49 2.31 -5.10
C ILE A 166 -2.03 2.04 -6.52
N LEU A 167 -3.09 1.25 -6.67
CA LEU A 167 -3.55 0.80 -7.99
C LEU A 167 -4.08 1.91 -8.90
N HIS A 168 -4.39 3.07 -8.37
CA HIS A 168 -4.79 4.23 -9.18
C HIS A 168 -3.61 4.89 -9.93
N PHE A 169 -2.36 4.53 -9.62
CA PHE A 169 -1.19 4.91 -10.40
C PHE A 169 -0.89 3.93 -11.56
N ILE A 170 -1.63 2.83 -11.67
CA ILE A 170 -1.52 1.88 -12.78
C ILE A 170 -2.67 2.16 -13.76
N GLN A 171 -2.31 2.54 -14.99
CA GLN A 171 -3.27 2.84 -16.05
C GLN A 171 -3.92 1.56 -16.59
N ASP A 172 -5.09 1.68 -17.25
CA ASP A 172 -5.82 0.51 -17.73
C ASP A 172 -5.07 -0.29 -18.80
N ASP A 173 -4.26 0.37 -19.63
CA ASP A 173 -3.40 -0.26 -20.63
C ASP A 173 -2.15 -0.92 -20.05
N GLU A 174 -1.81 -0.63 -18.80
CA GLU A 174 -0.75 -1.31 -18.06
C GLU A 174 -1.22 -2.62 -17.39
N GLY A 175 -2.48 -2.97 -17.53
CA GLY A 175 -3.04 -4.24 -17.10
C GLY A 175 -3.16 -4.44 -15.58
N PRO A 176 -3.79 -3.51 -14.83
CA PRO A 176 -3.86 -3.61 -13.36
C PRO A 176 -4.51 -4.89 -12.84
N TYR A 177 -5.49 -5.44 -13.57
CA TYR A 177 -6.15 -6.68 -13.18
C TYR A 177 -5.24 -7.90 -13.38
N GLN A 178 -4.44 -7.92 -14.45
CA GLN A 178 -3.46 -8.97 -14.74
C GLN A 178 -2.34 -8.97 -13.70
N ILE A 179 -1.91 -7.80 -13.25
CA ILE A 179 -0.93 -7.65 -12.15
C ILE A 179 -1.46 -8.30 -10.88
N VAL A 180 -2.70 -7.98 -10.48
CA VAL A 180 -3.34 -8.59 -9.30
C VAL A 180 -3.53 -10.09 -9.47
N ASP A 181 -3.96 -10.54 -10.65
CA ASP A 181 -4.10 -11.97 -10.96
C ASP A 181 -2.76 -12.72 -10.87
N ALA A 182 -1.66 -12.11 -11.32
CA ALA A 182 -0.32 -12.68 -11.23
C ALA A 182 0.15 -12.81 -9.78
N LEU A 183 0.01 -11.73 -8.97
CA LEU A 183 0.34 -11.75 -7.56
C LEU A 183 -0.43 -12.84 -6.81
N MET A 184 -1.75 -12.83 -6.93
CA MET A 184 -2.59 -13.78 -6.22
C MET A 184 -2.47 -15.21 -6.79
N GLY A 185 -2.21 -15.34 -8.09
CA GLY A 185 -2.04 -16.63 -8.76
C GLY A 185 -0.92 -17.48 -8.18
N ALA A 186 0.18 -16.86 -7.81
CA ALA A 186 1.38 -17.53 -7.27
C ALA A 186 1.26 -17.95 -5.80
N LEU A 187 0.32 -17.38 -5.05
CA LEU A 187 0.19 -17.64 -3.63
C LEU A 187 -0.72 -18.83 -3.33
N PRO A 188 -0.58 -19.52 -2.19
CA PRO A 188 -1.41 -20.67 -1.84
C PRO A 188 -2.86 -20.26 -1.51
N ALA A 189 -3.75 -21.25 -1.51
CA ALA A 189 -5.10 -21.08 -0.99
C ALA A 189 -5.09 -20.59 0.47
N GLY A 190 -6.06 -19.75 0.82
CA GLY A 190 -6.09 -19.11 2.13
C GLY A 190 -5.30 -17.80 2.21
N SER A 191 -4.55 -17.43 1.16
CA SER A 191 -3.96 -16.10 1.02
C SER A 191 -5.04 -15.02 0.85
N TYR A 192 -4.69 -13.78 1.14
CA TYR A 192 -5.63 -12.65 1.07
C TYR A 192 -5.11 -11.53 0.18
N LEU A 193 -6.06 -10.82 -0.40
CA LEU A 193 -5.85 -9.55 -1.10
C LEU A 193 -6.62 -8.46 -0.35
N ALA A 194 -5.98 -7.34 -0.06
CA ALA A 194 -6.61 -6.12 0.40
C ALA A 194 -6.33 -5.00 -0.61
N VAL A 195 -7.37 -4.29 -1.01
CA VAL A 195 -7.27 -3.14 -1.93
C VAL A 195 -8.03 -1.97 -1.35
N SER A 196 -7.42 -0.78 -1.40
CA SER A 196 -8.16 0.47 -1.43
C SER A 196 -7.85 1.22 -2.71
N HIS A 197 -8.82 1.99 -3.20
CA HIS A 197 -8.72 2.64 -4.49
C HIS A 197 -9.50 3.94 -4.55
N LEU A 198 -8.91 4.98 -5.19
CA LEU A 198 -9.57 6.25 -5.42
C LEU A 198 -10.84 6.05 -6.26
N ALA A 199 -11.98 6.51 -5.75
CA ALA A 199 -13.31 6.24 -6.29
C ALA A 199 -13.74 7.32 -7.29
N SER A 200 -14.03 6.95 -8.54
CA SER A 200 -14.48 7.89 -9.57
C SER A 200 -15.97 8.29 -9.45
N ASP A 201 -16.74 7.50 -8.71
CA ASP A 201 -18.20 7.58 -8.63
C ASP A 201 -18.74 8.18 -7.31
N LEU A 202 -17.90 8.39 -6.29
CA LEU A 202 -18.31 8.97 -5.01
C LEU A 202 -18.39 10.51 -5.04
N TYR A 203 -17.50 11.18 -5.72
CA TYR A 203 -17.45 12.63 -5.91
C TYR A 203 -16.93 12.95 -7.32
N PRO A 204 -17.67 12.62 -8.39
CA PRO A 204 -17.12 12.48 -9.74
C PRO A 204 -16.36 13.71 -10.24
N GLU A 205 -16.95 14.89 -10.14
CA GLU A 205 -16.34 16.13 -10.64
C GLU A 205 -15.09 16.51 -9.84
N GLN A 206 -15.17 16.39 -8.50
CA GLN A 206 -14.07 16.74 -7.60
C GLN A 206 -12.91 15.77 -7.74
N ILE A 207 -13.20 14.47 -7.87
CA ILE A 207 -12.17 13.45 -8.03
C ILE A 207 -11.51 13.51 -9.41
N ALA A 208 -12.26 13.82 -10.46
CA ALA A 208 -11.68 14.09 -11.78
C ALA A 208 -10.76 15.34 -11.76
N ALA A 209 -11.17 16.40 -11.06
CA ALA A 209 -10.34 17.58 -10.86
C ALA A 209 -9.09 17.29 -10.00
N PHE A 210 -9.25 16.52 -8.93
CA PHE A 210 -8.15 16.05 -8.06
C PHE A 210 -7.12 15.23 -8.84
N ALA A 211 -7.56 14.20 -9.57
CA ALA A 211 -6.68 13.33 -10.34
C ALA A 211 -5.85 14.12 -11.37
N ARG A 212 -6.48 15.10 -12.05
CA ARG A 212 -5.79 15.98 -12.98
C ARG A 212 -4.80 16.89 -12.27
N ALA A 213 -5.24 17.64 -11.26
CA ALA A 213 -4.41 18.63 -10.59
C ALA A 213 -3.20 18.01 -9.89
N VAL A 214 -3.39 16.90 -9.16
CA VAL A 214 -2.29 16.19 -8.49
C VAL A 214 -1.40 15.49 -9.52
N GLY A 215 -1.98 14.85 -10.54
CA GLY A 215 -1.24 14.17 -11.60
C GLY A 215 -0.34 15.11 -12.38
N GLU A 216 -0.76 16.34 -12.67
CA GLU A 216 0.06 17.38 -13.32
C GLU A 216 1.31 17.73 -12.49
N HIS A 217 1.16 17.84 -11.17
CA HIS A 217 2.29 18.13 -10.27
C HIS A 217 3.24 16.95 -10.11
N LEU A 218 2.71 15.72 -10.10
CA LEU A 218 3.49 14.49 -9.99
C LEU A 218 4.15 14.07 -11.31
N GLY A 219 3.70 14.61 -12.45
CA GLY A 219 4.08 14.10 -13.77
C GLY A 219 3.59 12.68 -14.03
N LEU A 220 2.54 12.25 -13.35
CA LEU A 220 1.96 10.91 -13.41
C LEU A 220 0.45 10.99 -13.70
N ALA A 221 -0.06 9.99 -14.44
CA ALA A 221 -1.50 9.87 -14.59
C ALA A 221 -2.09 9.15 -13.35
N ILE A 222 -3.22 9.68 -12.86
CA ILE A 222 -4.01 9.06 -11.79
C ILE A 222 -5.32 8.60 -12.41
N THR A 223 -5.66 7.33 -12.24
CA THR A 223 -6.86 6.68 -12.80
C THR A 223 -7.81 6.27 -11.69
N PRO A 224 -8.75 7.14 -11.28
CA PRO A 224 -9.83 6.76 -10.36
C PRO A 224 -10.74 5.73 -11.01
N ARG A 225 -11.27 4.77 -10.23
CA ARG A 225 -12.17 3.71 -10.72
C ARG A 225 -13.47 3.69 -9.95
N ASP A 226 -14.57 3.30 -10.61
CA ASP A 226 -15.87 3.11 -9.97
C ASP A 226 -15.92 1.80 -9.15
N LEU A 227 -16.99 1.63 -8.38
CA LEU A 227 -17.22 0.43 -7.56
C LEU A 227 -17.12 -0.87 -8.39
N GLY A 228 -17.66 -0.87 -9.61
CA GLY A 228 -17.64 -2.05 -10.49
C GLY A 228 -16.22 -2.42 -10.91
N ALA A 229 -15.45 -1.42 -11.35
CA ALA A 229 -14.06 -1.60 -11.74
C ALA A 229 -13.17 -2.03 -10.54
N VAL A 230 -13.36 -1.44 -9.36
CA VAL A 230 -12.65 -1.85 -8.15
C VAL A 230 -13.02 -3.28 -7.73
N SER A 231 -14.31 -3.65 -7.81
CA SER A 231 -14.78 -5.00 -7.49
C SER A 231 -14.16 -6.09 -8.39
N ARG A 232 -13.78 -5.76 -9.63
CA ARG A 232 -13.11 -6.69 -10.55
C ARG A 232 -11.75 -7.19 -10.05
N PHE A 233 -11.04 -6.44 -9.21
CA PHE A 233 -9.79 -6.92 -8.59
C PHE A 233 -9.99 -8.17 -7.73
N PHE A 234 -11.21 -8.40 -7.28
CA PHE A 234 -11.57 -9.53 -6.42
C PHE A 234 -12.31 -10.65 -7.16
N SER A 235 -12.44 -10.60 -8.48
CA SER A 235 -13.33 -11.47 -9.27
C SER A 235 -13.10 -12.97 -9.11
N ARG A 236 -11.88 -13.38 -8.70
CA ARG A 236 -11.49 -14.79 -8.48
C ARG A 236 -11.29 -15.13 -7.00
N LEU A 237 -11.73 -14.27 -6.13
CA LEU A 237 -11.52 -14.37 -4.69
C LEU A 237 -12.86 -14.34 -3.96
N GLU A 238 -12.89 -14.84 -2.75
CA GLU A 238 -14.03 -14.78 -1.84
C GLU A 238 -13.96 -13.50 -1.01
N LEU A 239 -14.88 -12.56 -1.29
CA LEU A 239 -14.95 -11.31 -0.53
C LEU A 239 -15.23 -11.60 0.96
N VAL A 240 -14.48 -10.92 1.81
CA VAL A 240 -14.73 -10.86 3.25
C VAL A 240 -15.80 -9.81 3.52
N GLU A 241 -16.81 -10.17 4.35
CA GLU A 241 -17.83 -9.21 4.76
C GLU A 241 -17.23 -7.95 5.42
N PRO A 242 -17.68 -6.76 5.03
CA PRO A 242 -18.93 -6.45 4.31
C PRO A 242 -18.79 -6.37 2.77
N GLY A 243 -17.74 -6.89 2.16
CA GLY A 243 -17.47 -6.80 0.74
C GLY A 243 -16.68 -5.55 0.37
N VAL A 244 -16.86 -5.04 -0.87
CA VAL A 244 -16.27 -3.78 -1.32
C VAL A 244 -17.22 -2.65 -0.92
N VAL A 245 -16.76 -1.79 -0.03
CA VAL A 245 -17.52 -0.65 0.52
C VAL A 245 -16.63 0.59 0.56
N GLN A 246 -17.17 1.74 0.92
CA GLN A 246 -16.30 2.88 1.23
C GLN A 246 -15.31 2.49 2.32
N ALA A 247 -14.03 2.82 2.16
CA ALA A 247 -12.95 2.38 3.05
C ALA A 247 -13.23 2.63 4.55
N PRO A 248 -13.84 3.77 4.98
CA PRO A 248 -14.23 3.97 6.37
C PRO A 248 -15.27 2.96 6.88
N ALA A 249 -16.15 2.46 6.00
CA ALA A 249 -17.22 1.52 6.37
C ALA A 249 -16.75 0.06 6.44
N TRP A 250 -15.51 -0.24 6.02
CA TRP A 250 -14.98 -1.58 6.13
C TRP A 250 -14.54 -1.88 7.57
N ARG A 251 -15.35 -2.63 8.31
CA ARG A 251 -15.14 -3.06 9.71
C ARG A 251 -14.67 -1.91 10.63
N PRO A 252 -15.43 -0.80 10.71
CA PRO A 252 -15.08 0.35 11.54
C PRO A 252 -15.11 -0.02 13.03
N ARG A 253 -14.26 0.61 13.83
CA ARG A 253 -14.24 0.42 15.30
C ARG A 253 -15.34 1.22 15.99
N THR A 254 -15.79 2.31 15.34
CA THR A 254 -16.86 3.18 15.86
C THR A 254 -17.78 3.61 14.71
N GLU A 255 -19.01 4.00 15.07
CA GLU A 255 -19.95 4.56 14.10
C GLU A 255 -19.45 5.89 13.48
N LEU A 256 -18.72 6.68 14.25
CA LEU A 256 -18.11 7.92 13.76
C LEU A 256 -17.07 7.63 12.66
N GLU A 257 -16.24 6.61 12.85
CA GLU A 257 -15.26 6.19 11.87
C GLU A 257 -15.94 5.75 10.56
N SER A 258 -17.05 5.01 10.63
CA SER A 258 -17.78 4.54 9.44
C SER A 258 -18.37 5.65 8.59
N ARG A 259 -18.61 6.82 9.18
CA ARG A 259 -19.21 7.99 8.53
C ARG A 259 -18.18 9.02 8.04
N ALA A 260 -16.89 8.75 8.21
CA ALA A 260 -15.85 9.66 7.75
C ALA A 260 -15.99 9.85 6.22
N PRO A 261 -16.01 11.09 5.72
CA PRO A 261 -16.06 11.32 4.29
C PRO A 261 -14.76 10.81 3.65
N ALA A 262 -14.88 9.94 2.67
CA ALA A 262 -13.74 9.45 1.90
C ALA A 262 -14.16 9.11 0.48
N ALA A 263 -13.28 9.43 -0.47
CA ALA A 263 -13.45 9.11 -1.88
C ALA A 263 -12.72 7.82 -2.25
N LEU A 264 -12.89 6.77 -1.44
CA LEU A 264 -12.15 5.52 -1.56
C LEU A 264 -13.09 4.32 -1.44
N TRP A 265 -12.98 3.39 -2.38
CA TRP A 265 -13.49 2.03 -2.23
C TRP A 265 -12.44 1.16 -1.56
N GLY A 266 -12.84 0.31 -0.62
CA GLY A 266 -11.96 -0.63 0.07
C GLY A 266 -12.60 -2.01 0.18
N GLY A 267 -11.79 -3.05 0.03
CA GLY A 267 -12.25 -4.43 0.16
C GLY A 267 -11.11 -5.37 0.53
N VAL A 268 -11.49 -6.51 1.06
CA VAL A 268 -10.60 -7.62 1.40
C VAL A 268 -11.22 -8.91 0.88
N ALA A 269 -10.40 -9.77 0.27
CA ALA A 269 -10.88 -11.07 -0.20
C ALA A 269 -9.85 -12.17 0.06
N ARG A 270 -10.35 -13.39 0.22
CA ARG A 270 -9.57 -14.60 0.46
C ARG A 270 -9.44 -15.40 -0.83
N LYS A 271 -8.27 -15.95 -1.10
CA LYS A 271 -8.07 -16.93 -2.17
C LYS A 271 -8.72 -18.26 -1.78
N PRO A 272 -9.73 -18.76 -2.54
CA PRO A 272 -10.39 -20.03 -2.24
C PRO A 272 -9.45 -21.21 -2.34
N GLY A 273 -9.75 -22.28 -1.64
CA GLY A 273 -9.15 -23.57 -1.88
C GLY A 273 -9.52 -24.08 -3.28
N ARG A 274 -8.65 -24.87 -3.93
CA ARG A 274 -9.10 -25.64 -5.09
C ARG A 274 -10.20 -26.59 -4.62
N PHE A 275 -11.41 -26.42 -5.11
CA PHE A 275 -12.39 -27.50 -5.00
C PHE A 275 -11.79 -28.70 -5.76
N LEU A 276 -11.41 -29.74 -5.05
CA LEU A 276 -11.23 -31.04 -5.67
C LEU A 276 -12.63 -31.44 -6.13
N VAL A 277 -12.94 -31.22 -7.42
CA VAL A 277 -14.09 -31.82 -8.06
C VAL A 277 -13.77 -33.31 -8.09
N GLY A 278 -14.40 -34.08 -7.18
CA GLY A 278 -14.34 -35.52 -7.12
C GLY A 278 -15.11 -36.16 -8.28
#